data_f5ece70c6e6ac457c48346cf68fd08d8
#
_entry.id   f5ece70c6e6ac457c48346cf68fd08d8
#
_cell.length_a   1.000
_cell.length_b   1.000
_cell.length_c   1.000
_cell.angle_alpha   90.00
_cell.angle_beta   90.00
_cell.angle_gamma   90.00
#
_symmetry.space_group_name_H-M   'P 1'
#
loop_
_entity.id
_entity.type
_entity.pdbx_description
1 polymer ?
#
loop_
_entity_poly.entity_id
_entity_poly.type
_entity_poly.pdbx_seq_one_letter_code
_entity_poly.pdbx_strand_id
1 'polypeptide(L)'
;MFLGILIISITCIVDDIKTIKPITKLIGQLLAAIVTVGFGVRIEDITLPFLNTIEMQEMFSIIITIIWIVGVTNAINLIDGLDGLSSGISVISAISLLIIFVLNDSPMVAILLITALAGALVGFLPFNFAPAKTFIGDTGSNFLGFSLSIISILGVAKTYTAAVIVLPLIVLGLPLFDTFWAIIRRLIKGKSIKAIFKADKGHLHHRIVAKGFSQKQAVLILYGISATFGIFAVIMLESGIWKALSFLLMVIVAISLGYRNFKTEKSDNQRYECIECKYIYN
;
A
#
# COMPACT_ATOMS: atom_id res chain seq x y z
N MET A 1 7.67 13.19 14.77
CA MET A 1 7.27 11.79 14.55
C MET A 1 6.66 11.14 15.81
N PHE A 2 7.38 10.99 16.93
CA PHE A 2 6.88 10.25 18.12
C PHE A 2 5.57 10.80 18.70
N LEU A 3 5.41 12.12 18.81
CA LEU A 3 4.16 12.73 19.29
C LEU A 3 2.99 12.44 18.36
N GLY A 4 3.18 12.46 17.03
CA GLY A 4 2.14 12.07 16.08
C GLY A 4 1.76 10.61 16.22
N ILE A 5 2.73 9.71 16.38
CA ILE A 5 2.50 8.29 16.65
C ILE A 5 1.69 8.10 17.93
N LEU A 6 2.04 8.83 19.00
CA LEU A 6 1.32 8.75 20.27
C LEU A 6 -0.15 9.18 20.11
N ILE A 7 -0.41 10.29 19.41
CA ILE A 7 -1.76 10.80 19.17
C ILE A 7 -2.59 9.78 18.39
N ILE A 8 -2.04 9.24 17.30
CA ILE A 8 -2.79 8.27 16.46
C ILE A 8 -3.03 6.96 17.21
N SER A 9 -2.03 6.48 17.97
CA SER A 9 -2.16 5.26 18.77
C SER A 9 -3.23 5.40 19.85
N ILE A 10 -3.24 6.51 20.60
CA ILE A 10 -4.29 6.79 21.58
C ILE A 10 -5.66 6.85 20.91
N THR A 11 -5.78 7.54 19.78
CA THR A 11 -7.05 7.64 19.04
C THR A 11 -7.57 6.27 18.64
N CYS A 12 -6.69 5.39 18.14
CA CYS A 12 -7.09 4.06 17.68
C CYS A 12 -7.33 3.09 18.85
N ILE A 13 -6.59 3.17 19.96
CA ILE A 13 -6.87 2.42 21.18
C ILE A 13 -8.26 2.77 21.73
N VAL A 14 -8.62 4.05 21.69
CA VAL A 14 -9.98 4.50 22.09
C VAL A 14 -11.02 3.94 21.13
N ASP A 15 -10.73 3.85 19.83
CA ASP A 15 -11.61 3.23 18.82
C ASP A 15 -11.79 1.73 19.07
N ASP A 16 -10.73 1.01 19.37
CA ASP A 16 -10.78 -0.42 19.68
C ASP A 16 -11.57 -0.73 20.97
N ILE A 17 -11.57 0.20 21.96
CA ILE A 17 -12.33 0.04 23.22
C ILE A 17 -13.77 0.53 23.07
N LYS A 18 -13.97 1.67 22.39
CA LYS A 18 -15.27 2.32 22.23
C LYS A 18 -15.44 2.75 20.79
N THR A 19 -15.92 1.88 19.92
CA THR A 19 -16.16 2.18 18.51
C THR A 19 -16.56 3.65 18.27
N ILE A 20 -15.61 4.46 17.75
CA ILE A 20 -15.80 5.88 17.48
C ILE A 20 -16.32 6.10 16.04
N LYS A 21 -16.91 7.24 15.79
CA LYS A 21 -17.35 7.59 14.44
C LYS A 21 -16.14 7.77 13.50
N PRO A 22 -16.23 7.37 12.21
CA PRO A 22 -15.14 7.54 11.26
C PRO A 22 -14.57 8.95 11.17
N ILE A 23 -15.44 9.97 11.35
CA ILE A 23 -15.02 11.37 11.36
C ILE A 23 -14.10 11.69 12.55
N THR A 24 -14.36 11.12 13.73
CA THR A 24 -13.53 11.32 14.93
C THR A 24 -12.14 10.69 14.75
N LYS A 25 -12.08 9.51 14.12
CA LYS A 25 -10.82 8.85 13.75
C LYS A 25 -10.03 9.71 12.76
N LEU A 26 -10.70 10.26 11.74
CA LEU A 26 -10.06 11.17 10.78
C LEU A 26 -9.53 12.45 11.46
N ILE A 27 -10.24 13.02 12.43
CA ILE A 27 -9.76 14.17 13.19
C ILE A 27 -8.50 13.82 13.98
N GLY A 28 -8.44 12.65 14.61
CA GLY A 28 -7.22 12.16 15.28
C GLY A 28 -6.02 12.01 14.33
N GLN A 29 -6.25 11.45 13.14
CA GLN A 29 -5.23 11.35 12.09
C GLN A 29 -4.75 12.73 11.61
N LEU A 30 -5.67 13.67 11.40
CA LEU A 30 -5.35 15.06 11.02
C LEU A 30 -4.52 15.76 12.09
N LEU A 31 -4.90 15.65 13.36
CA LEU A 31 -4.14 16.21 14.47
C LEU A 31 -2.73 15.63 14.56
N ALA A 32 -2.59 14.30 14.43
CA ALA A 32 -1.29 13.64 14.39
C ALA A 32 -0.42 14.13 13.23
N ALA A 33 -1.01 14.30 12.03
CA ALA A 33 -0.32 14.81 10.85
C ALA A 33 0.10 16.27 11.03
N ILE A 34 -0.79 17.15 11.51
CA ILE A 34 -0.50 18.57 11.76
C ILE A 34 0.66 18.72 12.76
N VAL A 35 0.62 17.98 13.88
CA VAL A 35 1.71 17.98 14.86
C VAL A 35 3.02 17.54 14.21
N THR A 36 3.01 16.48 13.39
CA THR A 36 4.21 15.98 12.72
C THR A 36 4.79 16.99 11.73
N VAL A 37 3.94 17.64 10.95
CA VAL A 37 4.33 18.71 10.02
C VAL A 37 4.88 19.94 10.78
N GLY A 38 4.29 20.28 11.92
CA GLY A 38 4.77 21.36 12.79
C GLY A 38 6.18 21.12 13.35
N PHE A 39 6.60 19.86 13.47
CA PHE A 39 7.98 19.50 13.84
C PHE A 39 8.93 19.36 12.63
N GLY A 40 8.56 19.86 11.45
CA GLY A 40 9.44 19.98 10.30
C GLY A 40 9.46 18.76 9.37
N VAL A 41 8.56 17.78 9.53
CA VAL A 41 8.41 16.70 8.54
C VAL A 41 7.55 17.21 7.41
N ARG A 42 8.19 17.59 6.28
CA ARG A 42 7.49 18.21 5.14
C ARG A 42 8.02 17.66 3.81
N ILE A 43 7.14 17.64 2.82
CA ILE A 43 7.48 17.47 1.42
C ILE A 43 7.76 18.87 0.87
N GLU A 44 9.04 19.24 0.73
CA GLU A 44 9.45 20.61 0.34
C GLU A 44 9.49 20.76 -1.18
N ASP A 45 9.94 19.72 -1.89
CA ASP A 45 10.14 19.73 -3.32
C ASP A 45 9.42 18.55 -3.99
N ILE A 46 8.85 18.78 -5.16
CA ILE A 46 8.35 17.73 -6.03
C ILE A 46 9.16 17.73 -7.32
N THR A 47 9.87 16.64 -7.55
CA THR A 47 10.56 16.41 -8.81
C THR A 47 9.84 15.32 -9.59
N LEU A 48 9.33 15.64 -10.77
CA LEU A 48 8.68 14.69 -11.65
C LEU A 48 9.68 14.22 -12.72
N PRO A 49 9.63 12.95 -13.14
CA PRO A 49 10.37 12.47 -14.30
C PRO A 49 10.06 13.39 -15.50
N PHE A 50 11.10 13.90 -16.16
CA PHE A 50 11.01 14.82 -17.34
C PHE A 50 10.63 16.29 -17.05
N LEU A 51 10.42 16.68 -15.79
CA LEU A 51 10.16 18.06 -15.39
C LEU A 51 11.24 18.54 -14.42
N ASN A 52 11.44 19.87 -14.38
CA ASN A 52 12.33 20.48 -13.40
C ASN A 52 11.77 20.28 -11.97
N THR A 53 12.66 20.33 -10.99
CA THR A 53 12.26 20.36 -9.58
C THR A 53 11.37 21.59 -9.34
N ILE A 54 10.20 21.36 -8.78
CA ILE A 54 9.24 22.41 -8.41
C ILE A 54 9.37 22.60 -6.90
N GLU A 55 10.00 23.71 -6.50
CA GLU A 55 9.98 24.16 -5.10
C GLU A 55 8.56 24.56 -4.73
N MET A 56 8.02 23.97 -3.68
CA MET A 56 6.66 24.28 -3.24
C MET A 56 6.64 25.44 -2.26
N GLN A 57 5.66 26.34 -2.43
CA GLN A 57 5.35 27.31 -1.41
C GLN A 57 5.00 26.59 -0.09
N GLU A 58 5.38 27.15 1.04
CA GLU A 58 5.25 26.54 2.36
C GLU A 58 3.82 26.01 2.64
N MET A 59 2.80 26.78 2.28
CA MET A 59 1.40 26.40 2.49
C MET A 59 1.03 25.13 1.69
N PHE A 60 1.45 25.04 0.42
CA PHE A 60 1.19 23.85 -0.40
C PHE A 60 1.96 22.63 0.11
N SER A 61 3.21 22.81 0.54
CA SER A 61 4.02 21.78 1.19
C SER A 61 3.31 21.18 2.40
N ILE A 62 2.80 22.03 3.30
CA ILE A 62 2.03 21.61 4.48
C ILE A 62 0.80 20.80 4.07
N ILE A 63 -0.01 21.31 3.15
CA ILE A 63 -1.26 20.67 2.73
C ILE A 63 -0.99 19.31 2.10
N ILE A 64 -0.04 19.24 1.16
CA ILE A 64 0.30 17.99 0.48
C ILE A 64 0.86 16.97 1.46
N THR A 65 1.70 17.40 2.40
CA THR A 65 2.24 16.52 3.45
C THR A 65 1.14 15.93 4.34
N ILE A 66 0.17 16.75 4.76
CA ILE A 66 -0.97 16.27 5.56
C ILE A 66 -1.80 15.28 4.75
N ILE A 67 -2.10 15.58 3.49
CA ILE A 67 -2.84 14.69 2.59
C ILE A 67 -2.10 13.36 2.42
N TRP A 68 -0.78 13.39 2.25
CA TRP A 68 0.05 12.19 2.14
C TRP A 68 -0.03 11.35 3.41
N ILE A 69 0.23 11.94 4.58
CA ILE A 69 0.23 11.22 5.86
C ILE A 69 -1.14 10.56 6.11
N VAL A 70 -2.21 11.34 6.00
CA VAL A 70 -3.58 10.85 6.23
C VAL A 70 -3.98 9.84 5.14
N GLY A 71 -3.63 10.08 3.90
CA GLY A 71 -3.93 9.20 2.77
C GLY A 71 -3.29 7.82 2.91
N VAL A 72 -1.98 7.77 3.18
CA VAL A 72 -1.25 6.51 3.38
C VAL A 72 -1.75 5.78 4.64
N THR A 73 -1.99 6.52 5.72
CA THR A 73 -2.54 5.94 6.96
C THR A 73 -3.87 5.23 6.71
N ASN A 74 -4.81 5.90 6.04
CA ASN A 74 -6.09 5.29 5.69
C ASN A 74 -5.94 4.16 4.66
N ALA A 75 -5.01 4.28 3.71
CA ALA A 75 -4.81 3.24 2.69
C ALA A 75 -4.33 1.92 3.31
N ILE A 76 -3.39 1.98 4.24
CA ILE A 76 -2.91 0.78 4.97
C ILE A 76 -3.99 0.23 5.91
N ASN A 77 -4.76 1.09 6.56
CA ASN A 77 -5.87 0.65 7.40
C ASN A 77 -7.01 -0.01 6.59
N LEU A 78 -7.38 0.54 5.42
CA LEU A 78 -8.45 0.01 4.60
C LEU A 78 -8.10 -1.32 3.90
N ILE A 79 -6.81 -1.57 3.64
CA ILE A 79 -6.38 -2.84 3.04
C ILE A 79 -6.31 -3.97 4.08
N ASP A 80 -6.39 -3.66 5.38
CA ASP A 80 -6.36 -4.62 6.49
C ASP A 80 -7.68 -5.41 6.61
N GLY A 81 -8.04 -6.13 5.56
CA GLY A 81 -9.28 -6.91 5.50
C GLY A 81 -9.08 -8.43 5.45
N LEU A 82 -7.85 -8.94 5.42
CA LEU A 82 -7.50 -10.36 5.41
C LEU A 82 -6.26 -10.59 6.28
N ASP A 83 -6.18 -11.79 6.90
CA ASP A 83 -5.04 -12.20 7.73
C ASP A 83 -3.71 -12.00 7.01
N GLY A 84 -2.81 -11.22 7.60
CA GLY A 84 -1.48 -10.95 7.09
C GLY A 84 -1.42 -9.94 5.94
N LEU A 85 -2.55 -9.46 5.42
CA LEU A 85 -2.54 -8.64 4.20
C LEU A 85 -1.84 -7.30 4.41
N SER A 86 -2.26 -6.50 5.38
CA SER A 86 -1.67 -5.18 5.65
C SER A 86 -0.23 -5.29 6.15
N SER A 87 0.04 -6.22 7.06
CA SER A 87 1.39 -6.45 7.59
C SER A 87 2.37 -6.89 6.49
N GLY A 88 1.98 -7.84 5.63
CA GLY A 88 2.87 -8.30 4.57
C GLY A 88 3.08 -7.29 3.44
N ILE A 89 2.05 -6.54 3.04
CA ILE A 89 2.24 -5.42 2.12
C ILE A 89 3.16 -4.37 2.74
N SER A 90 3.03 -4.08 4.03
CA SER A 90 3.91 -3.17 4.75
C SER A 90 5.35 -3.69 4.83
N VAL A 91 5.58 -5.01 4.99
CA VAL A 91 6.93 -5.62 4.87
C VAL A 91 7.52 -5.36 3.50
N ILE A 92 6.78 -5.68 2.44
CA ILE A 92 7.23 -5.51 1.05
C ILE A 92 7.56 -4.03 0.78
N SER A 93 6.68 -3.12 1.21
CA SER A 93 6.89 -1.68 1.06
C SER A 93 8.10 -1.19 1.86
N ALA A 94 8.26 -1.66 3.10
CA ALA A 94 9.40 -1.28 3.94
C ALA A 94 10.73 -1.78 3.37
N ILE A 95 10.80 -3.01 2.86
CA ILE A 95 12.00 -3.54 2.22
C ILE A 95 12.30 -2.76 0.93
N SER A 96 11.30 -2.46 0.11
CA SER A 96 11.47 -1.70 -1.12
C SER A 96 11.98 -0.28 -0.83
N LEU A 97 11.41 0.41 0.16
CA LEU A 97 11.86 1.72 0.60
C LEU A 97 13.27 1.66 1.20
N LEU A 98 13.61 0.62 1.98
CA LEU A 98 14.96 0.44 2.52
C LEU A 98 15.98 0.34 1.39
N ILE A 99 15.72 -0.47 0.36
CA ILE A 99 16.60 -0.59 -0.80
C ILE A 99 16.76 0.77 -1.49
N ILE A 100 15.66 1.47 -1.74
CA ILE A 100 15.66 2.81 -2.34
C ILE A 100 16.49 3.77 -1.50
N PHE A 101 16.32 3.78 -0.18
CA PHE A 101 17.03 4.70 0.73
C PHE A 101 18.53 4.43 0.78
N VAL A 102 18.93 3.15 0.76
CA VAL A 102 20.36 2.78 0.72
C VAL A 102 20.99 3.18 -0.59
N LEU A 103 20.31 2.89 -1.72
CA LEU A 103 20.82 3.23 -3.07
C LEU A 103 20.88 4.73 -3.35
N ASN A 104 20.07 5.51 -2.63
CA ASN A 104 19.94 6.95 -2.83
C ASN A 104 20.65 7.78 -1.75
N ASP A 105 21.50 7.17 -0.93
CA ASP A 105 22.22 7.82 0.17
C ASP A 105 21.31 8.67 1.08
N SER A 106 20.11 8.15 1.35
CA SER A 106 19.10 8.81 2.17
C SER A 106 19.59 9.03 3.62
N PRO A 107 18.98 9.97 4.39
CA PRO A 107 19.38 10.23 5.75
C PRO A 107 19.39 8.96 6.60
N MET A 108 20.48 8.74 7.38
CA MET A 108 20.66 7.54 8.22
C MET A 108 19.47 7.29 9.15
N VAL A 109 18.82 8.35 9.64
CA VAL A 109 17.62 8.24 10.49
C VAL A 109 16.48 7.53 9.77
N ALA A 110 16.25 7.84 8.49
CA ALA A 110 15.21 7.18 7.69
C ALA A 110 15.55 5.69 7.46
N ILE A 111 16.82 5.39 7.17
CA ILE A 111 17.31 4.01 6.99
C ILE A 111 17.13 3.20 8.28
N LEU A 112 17.51 3.75 9.43
CA LEU A 112 17.35 3.09 10.72
C LEU A 112 15.87 2.85 11.08
N LEU A 113 15.01 3.84 10.87
CA LEU A 113 13.58 3.73 11.16
C LEU A 113 12.90 2.70 10.27
N ILE A 114 13.18 2.69 8.95
CA ILE A 114 12.57 1.73 8.03
C ILE A 114 13.10 0.31 8.29
N THR A 115 14.37 0.16 8.65
CA THR A 115 14.96 -1.15 9.01
C THR A 115 14.33 -1.70 10.28
N ALA A 116 14.15 -0.87 11.32
CA ALA A 116 13.49 -1.26 12.56
C ALA A 116 12.03 -1.68 12.30
N LEU A 117 11.31 -0.90 11.49
CA LEU A 117 9.92 -1.20 11.12
C LEU A 117 9.83 -2.52 10.32
N ALA A 118 10.71 -2.72 9.33
CA ALA A 118 10.78 -3.94 8.54
C ALA A 118 11.08 -5.16 9.41
N GLY A 119 12.07 -5.06 10.31
CA GLY A 119 12.42 -6.13 11.24
C GLY A 119 11.26 -6.51 12.17
N ALA A 120 10.57 -5.53 12.75
CA ALA A 120 9.40 -5.76 13.60
C ALA A 120 8.27 -6.45 12.83
N LEU A 121 8.01 -6.01 11.59
CA LEU A 121 6.98 -6.60 10.73
C LEU A 121 7.31 -8.03 10.30
N VAL A 122 8.57 -8.30 9.93
CA VAL A 122 9.02 -9.67 9.59
C VAL A 122 8.86 -10.61 10.78
N GLY A 123 9.17 -10.14 12.00
CA GLY A 123 8.95 -10.90 13.23
C GLY A 123 7.47 -11.13 13.57
N PHE A 124 6.59 -10.18 13.23
CA PHE A 124 5.15 -10.27 13.48
C PHE A 124 4.40 -11.12 12.44
N LEU A 125 4.81 -11.07 11.17
CA LEU A 125 4.11 -11.68 10.04
C LEU A 125 3.83 -13.19 10.21
N PRO A 126 4.72 -14.04 10.75
CA PRO A 126 4.43 -15.46 10.97
C PRO A 126 3.25 -15.72 11.91
N PHE A 127 2.94 -14.79 12.83
CA PHE A 127 1.81 -14.88 13.74
C PHE A 127 0.53 -14.27 13.16
N ASN A 128 0.67 -13.35 12.22
CA ASN A 128 -0.45 -12.65 11.58
C ASN A 128 -0.87 -13.28 10.25
N PHE A 129 0.00 -14.09 9.60
CA PHE A 129 -0.34 -14.75 8.32
C PHE A 129 -1.40 -15.85 8.51
N ALA A 130 -2.26 -16.01 7.52
CA ALA A 130 -3.43 -16.90 7.56
C ALA A 130 -3.08 -18.41 7.78
N PRO A 131 -3.68 -19.10 8.75
CA PRO A 131 -4.66 -18.62 9.74
C PRO A 131 -3.98 -17.81 10.85
N ALA A 132 -4.42 -16.57 11.07
CA ALA A 132 -3.77 -15.67 12.00
C ALA A 132 -3.94 -16.13 13.47
N LYS A 133 -2.84 -16.07 14.23
CA LYS A 133 -2.84 -16.26 15.68
C LYS A 133 -2.96 -14.93 16.44
N THR A 134 -2.59 -13.84 15.76
CA THR A 134 -2.63 -12.48 16.30
C THR A 134 -3.06 -11.52 15.19
N PHE A 135 -3.93 -10.58 15.51
CA PHE A 135 -4.43 -9.57 14.59
C PHE A 135 -3.73 -8.24 14.82
N ILE A 136 -3.52 -7.48 13.73
CA ILE A 136 -2.90 -6.17 13.79
C ILE A 136 -3.86 -5.10 14.33
N GLY A 137 -5.15 -5.24 14.02
CA GLY A 137 -6.23 -4.34 14.42
C GLY A 137 -6.12 -2.93 13.84
N ASP A 138 -7.08 -2.11 14.19
CA ASP A 138 -7.13 -0.70 13.74
C ASP A 138 -5.97 0.12 14.30
N THR A 139 -5.57 -0.12 15.54
CA THR A 139 -4.42 0.53 16.16
C THR A 139 -3.14 0.23 15.39
N GLY A 140 -2.86 -1.04 15.10
CA GLY A 140 -1.63 -1.43 14.42
C GLY A 140 -1.59 -1.00 12.96
N SER A 141 -2.67 -1.15 12.20
CA SER A 141 -2.72 -0.77 10.78
C SER A 141 -2.59 0.75 10.57
N ASN A 142 -3.21 1.57 11.45
CA ASN A 142 -3.00 3.02 11.44
C ASN A 142 -1.56 3.41 11.85
N PHE A 143 -1.00 2.75 12.87
CA PHE A 143 0.41 2.94 13.25
C PHE A 143 1.35 2.64 12.08
N LEU A 144 1.13 1.54 11.35
CA LEU A 144 1.95 1.18 10.19
C LEU A 144 1.84 2.21 9.08
N GLY A 145 0.61 2.58 8.70
CA GLY A 145 0.40 3.56 7.64
C GLY A 145 1.00 4.93 7.99
N PHE A 146 0.82 5.38 9.22
CA PHE A 146 1.39 6.63 9.71
C PHE A 146 2.93 6.59 9.74
N SER A 147 3.51 5.50 10.24
CA SER A 147 4.96 5.32 10.28
C SER A 147 5.56 5.27 8.87
N LEU A 148 5.00 4.46 7.97
CA LEU A 148 5.46 4.36 6.58
C LEU A 148 5.37 5.70 5.86
N SER A 149 4.29 6.47 6.06
CA SER A 149 4.12 7.78 5.43
C SER A 149 5.20 8.78 5.86
N ILE A 150 5.51 8.84 7.15
CA ILE A 150 6.53 9.76 7.69
C ILE A 150 7.93 9.32 7.28
N ILE A 151 8.25 8.03 7.42
CA ILE A 151 9.56 7.50 7.07
C ILE A 151 9.83 7.70 5.56
N SER A 152 8.79 7.54 4.73
CA SER A 152 8.92 7.80 3.29
C SER A 152 9.27 9.26 2.99
N ILE A 153 8.69 10.23 3.70
CA ILE A 153 9.04 11.66 3.58
C ILE A 153 10.49 11.89 4.05
N LEU A 154 10.85 11.37 5.22
CA LEU A 154 12.19 11.54 5.77
C LEU A 154 13.29 10.96 4.88
N GLY A 155 13.00 9.85 4.20
CA GLY A 155 13.95 9.21 3.29
C GLY A 155 14.15 9.97 1.99
N VAL A 156 13.19 10.80 1.57
CA VAL A 156 13.28 11.56 0.31
C VAL A 156 13.63 13.04 0.52
N ALA A 157 13.51 13.55 1.74
CA ALA A 157 13.59 14.99 2.08
C ALA A 157 14.95 15.68 1.81
N LYS A 158 16.00 14.97 1.41
CA LYS A 158 17.33 15.56 1.18
C LYS A 158 18.00 15.06 -0.11
N THR A 159 17.26 14.49 -1.01
CA THR A 159 17.83 13.88 -2.22
C THR A 159 17.53 14.72 -3.45
N TYR A 160 18.60 15.16 -4.10
CA TYR A 160 18.57 15.98 -5.33
C TYR A 160 18.17 15.20 -6.61
N THR A 161 17.74 13.94 -6.47
CA THR A 161 17.42 13.11 -7.63
C THR A 161 15.94 13.25 -8.00
N ALA A 162 15.70 13.57 -9.27
CA ALA A 162 14.40 13.91 -9.87
C ALA A 162 13.23 12.92 -9.68
N ALA A 163 13.49 11.71 -9.20
CA ALA A 163 12.47 10.66 -9.13
C ALA A 163 11.96 10.36 -7.72
N VAL A 164 12.51 10.95 -6.68
CA VAL A 164 12.50 10.40 -5.32
C VAL A 164 11.12 10.44 -4.64
N ILE A 165 10.30 11.47 -4.85
CA ILE A 165 8.94 11.53 -4.27
C ILE A 165 7.98 10.54 -4.96
N VAL A 166 8.21 10.28 -6.25
CA VAL A 166 7.38 9.33 -7.01
C VAL A 166 7.62 7.88 -6.54
N LEU A 167 8.82 7.58 -6.03
CA LEU A 167 9.16 6.21 -5.59
C LEU A 167 8.31 5.72 -4.41
N PRO A 168 8.13 6.46 -3.30
CA PRO A 168 7.19 6.06 -2.26
C PRO A 168 5.75 5.92 -2.75
N LEU A 169 5.32 6.79 -3.68
CA LEU A 169 3.99 6.71 -4.29
C LEU A 169 3.82 5.39 -5.06
N ILE A 170 4.85 4.94 -5.78
CA ILE A 170 4.84 3.68 -6.50
C ILE A 170 4.89 2.50 -5.53
N VAL A 171 5.81 2.52 -4.57
CA VAL A 171 5.96 1.44 -3.57
C VAL A 171 4.68 1.22 -2.78
N LEU A 172 4.00 2.30 -2.37
CA LEU A 172 2.72 2.27 -1.68
C LEU A 172 1.53 2.28 -2.66
N GLY A 173 1.78 2.06 -3.94
CA GLY A 173 0.81 2.20 -5.02
C GLY A 173 -0.40 1.29 -4.87
N LEU A 174 -0.21 0.04 -4.43
CA LEU A 174 -1.33 -0.89 -4.27
C LEU A 174 -2.36 -0.42 -3.24
N PRO A 175 -2.01 -0.12 -1.97
CA PRO A 175 -2.97 0.40 -1.00
C PRO A 175 -3.56 1.74 -1.38
N LEU A 176 -2.75 2.65 -1.94
CA LEU A 176 -3.22 3.96 -2.39
C LEU A 176 -4.22 3.84 -3.54
N PHE A 177 -3.95 3.00 -4.54
CA PHE A 177 -4.84 2.77 -5.68
C PHE A 177 -6.17 2.16 -5.23
N ASP A 178 -6.13 1.14 -4.35
CA ASP A 178 -7.35 0.50 -3.85
C ASP A 178 -8.24 1.50 -3.10
N THR A 179 -7.63 2.34 -2.26
CA THR A 179 -8.32 3.40 -1.52
C THR A 179 -8.89 4.47 -2.44
N PHE A 180 -8.10 4.97 -3.39
CA PHE A 180 -8.52 5.97 -4.37
C PHE A 180 -9.70 5.47 -5.21
N TRP A 181 -9.62 4.23 -5.68
CA TRP A 181 -10.70 3.60 -6.43
C TRP A 181 -11.97 3.41 -5.59
N ALA A 182 -11.81 3.08 -4.30
CA ALA A 182 -12.94 2.98 -3.38
C ALA A 182 -13.63 4.34 -3.17
N ILE A 183 -12.86 5.43 -3.03
CA ILE A 183 -13.39 6.79 -2.93
C ILE A 183 -14.18 7.16 -4.19
N ILE A 184 -13.61 6.97 -5.38
CA ILE A 184 -14.27 7.25 -6.66
C ILE A 184 -15.58 6.47 -6.77
N ARG A 185 -15.55 5.16 -6.48
CA ARG A 185 -16.73 4.30 -6.57
C ARG A 185 -17.83 4.74 -5.59
N ARG A 186 -17.47 5.13 -4.37
CA ARG A 186 -18.43 5.63 -3.36
C ARG A 186 -19.05 6.97 -3.78
N LEU A 187 -18.27 7.87 -4.36
CA LEU A 187 -18.75 9.15 -4.89
C LEU A 187 -19.73 8.94 -6.05
N ILE A 188 -19.39 8.08 -7.00
CA ILE A 188 -20.25 7.79 -8.16
C ILE A 188 -21.57 7.14 -7.73
N LYS A 189 -21.51 6.13 -6.82
CA LYS A 189 -22.71 5.42 -6.35
C LYS A 189 -23.57 6.26 -5.43
N GLY A 190 -22.95 7.03 -4.53
CA GLY A 190 -23.66 7.75 -3.47
C GLY A 190 -24.05 9.17 -3.83
N LYS A 191 -23.57 9.72 -4.96
CA LYS A 191 -23.81 11.10 -5.45
C LYS A 191 -23.70 12.18 -4.36
N SER A 192 -22.89 11.92 -3.32
CA SER A 192 -22.71 12.81 -2.17
C SER A 192 -21.35 12.59 -1.53
N ILE A 193 -20.71 13.67 -1.06
CA ILE A 193 -19.43 13.60 -0.31
C ILE A 193 -19.59 12.73 0.97
N LYS A 194 -20.76 12.73 1.60
CA LYS A 194 -21.03 11.87 2.76
C LYS A 194 -20.95 10.38 2.44
N ALA A 195 -21.07 9.99 1.17
CA ALA A 195 -20.96 8.59 0.74
C ALA A 195 -19.54 8.04 0.89
N ILE A 196 -18.51 8.88 0.95
CA ILE A 196 -17.11 8.45 1.15
C ILE A 196 -16.96 7.69 2.48
N PHE A 197 -17.72 8.04 3.50
CA PHE A 197 -17.66 7.43 4.83
C PHE A 197 -18.54 6.17 4.98
N LYS A 198 -19.23 5.75 3.93
CA LYS A 198 -20.02 4.50 3.97
C LYS A 198 -19.13 3.30 3.76
N ALA A 199 -19.41 2.21 4.49
CA ALA A 199 -18.73 0.93 4.29
C ALA A 199 -18.91 0.42 2.84
N ASP A 200 -17.85 -0.08 2.24
CA ASP A 200 -17.86 -0.62 0.88
C ASP A 200 -17.07 -1.94 0.83
N LYS A 201 -17.68 -2.98 0.34
CA LYS A 201 -17.07 -4.30 0.14
C LYS A 201 -16.40 -4.45 -1.24
N GLY A 202 -16.10 -3.36 -1.92
CA GLY A 202 -15.54 -3.36 -3.26
C GLY A 202 -14.01 -3.32 -3.33
N HIS A 203 -13.28 -3.44 -2.21
CA HIS A 203 -11.83 -3.47 -2.17
C HIS A 203 -11.26 -4.68 -2.94
N LEU A 204 -10.01 -4.58 -3.43
CA LEU A 204 -9.38 -5.60 -4.27
C LEU A 204 -9.41 -6.98 -3.63
N HIS A 205 -9.09 -7.08 -2.34
CA HIS A 205 -9.11 -8.36 -1.62
C HIS A 205 -10.50 -9.01 -1.60
N HIS A 206 -11.56 -8.26 -1.37
CA HIS A 206 -12.92 -8.78 -1.43
C HIS A 206 -13.29 -9.28 -2.84
N ARG A 207 -12.86 -8.57 -3.88
CA ARG A 207 -13.12 -8.94 -5.28
C ARG A 207 -12.39 -10.21 -5.69
N ILE A 208 -11.17 -10.43 -5.20
CA ILE A 208 -10.40 -11.65 -5.48
C ILE A 208 -11.05 -12.85 -4.80
N VAL A 209 -11.41 -12.72 -3.51
CA VAL A 209 -12.11 -13.78 -2.77
C VAL A 209 -13.49 -14.09 -3.40
N ALA A 210 -14.24 -13.07 -3.84
CA ALA A 210 -15.52 -13.24 -4.52
C ALA A 210 -15.41 -13.99 -5.87
N LYS A 211 -14.21 -14.05 -6.47
CA LYS A 211 -13.91 -14.86 -7.67
C LYS A 211 -13.56 -16.32 -7.35
N GLY A 212 -13.67 -16.74 -6.09
CA GLY A 212 -13.42 -18.13 -5.66
C GLY A 212 -11.99 -18.42 -5.18
N PHE A 213 -11.11 -17.43 -5.10
CA PHE A 213 -9.79 -17.63 -4.52
C PHE A 213 -9.86 -17.75 -2.99
N SER A 214 -9.05 -18.64 -2.41
CA SER A 214 -8.91 -18.72 -0.96
C SER A 214 -8.28 -17.45 -0.39
N GLN A 215 -8.46 -17.20 0.92
CA GLN A 215 -7.85 -16.07 1.61
C GLN A 215 -6.33 -16.01 1.39
N LYS A 216 -5.63 -17.15 1.56
CA LYS A 216 -4.18 -17.24 1.33
C LYS A 216 -3.79 -16.87 -0.11
N GLN A 217 -4.53 -17.38 -1.09
CA GLN A 217 -4.28 -17.08 -2.50
C GLN A 217 -4.48 -15.60 -2.79
N ALA A 218 -5.55 -14.99 -2.27
CA ALA A 218 -5.82 -13.56 -2.43
C ALA A 218 -4.68 -12.71 -1.86
N VAL A 219 -4.19 -13.05 -0.65
CA VAL A 219 -3.07 -12.36 0.00
C VAL A 219 -1.79 -12.51 -0.84
N LEU A 220 -1.44 -13.71 -1.29
CA LEU A 220 -0.23 -13.93 -2.10
C LEU A 220 -0.28 -13.21 -3.46
N ILE A 221 -1.45 -13.14 -4.09
CA ILE A 221 -1.64 -12.35 -5.33
C ILE A 221 -1.36 -10.87 -5.06
N LEU A 222 -1.91 -10.31 -3.97
CA LEU A 222 -1.71 -8.90 -3.62
C LEU A 222 -0.26 -8.62 -3.19
N TYR A 223 0.42 -9.55 -2.54
CA TYR A 223 1.86 -9.47 -2.27
C TYR A 223 2.67 -9.42 -3.57
N GLY A 224 2.35 -10.27 -4.55
CA GLY A 224 3.00 -10.27 -5.86
C GLY A 224 2.84 -8.93 -6.58
N ILE A 225 1.64 -8.33 -6.54
CA ILE A 225 1.39 -7.01 -7.13
C ILE A 225 2.19 -5.93 -6.39
N SER A 226 2.19 -5.94 -5.04
CA SER A 226 2.95 -4.98 -4.25
C SER A 226 4.46 -5.11 -4.48
N ALA A 227 4.99 -6.33 -4.55
CA ALA A 227 6.39 -6.58 -4.86
C ALA A 227 6.77 -6.08 -6.28
N THR A 228 5.87 -6.25 -7.25
CA THR A 228 6.07 -5.72 -8.60
C THR A 228 6.21 -4.20 -8.59
N PHE A 229 5.39 -3.50 -7.84
CA PHE A 229 5.52 -2.05 -7.66
C PHE A 229 6.84 -1.67 -6.97
N GLY A 230 7.24 -2.41 -5.93
CA GLY A 230 8.52 -2.20 -5.24
C GLY A 230 9.72 -2.36 -6.18
N ILE A 231 9.76 -3.47 -6.94
CA ILE A 231 10.83 -3.74 -7.91
C ILE A 231 10.83 -2.68 -9.02
N PHE A 232 9.66 -2.30 -9.52
CA PHE A 232 9.52 -1.24 -10.52
C PHE A 232 10.14 0.08 -10.03
N ALA A 233 9.87 0.47 -8.77
CA ALA A 233 10.41 1.68 -8.17
C ALA A 233 11.95 1.62 -8.05
N VAL A 234 12.51 0.47 -7.64
CA VAL A 234 13.97 0.26 -7.55
C VAL A 234 14.62 0.34 -8.94
N ILE A 235 14.04 -0.33 -9.95
CA ILE A 235 14.57 -0.27 -11.32
C ILE A 235 14.48 1.16 -11.87
N MET A 236 13.42 1.90 -11.56
CA MET A 236 13.25 3.28 -11.99
C MET A 236 14.34 4.19 -11.40
N LEU A 237 14.72 3.98 -10.14
CA LEU A 237 15.81 4.71 -9.50
C LEU A 237 17.17 4.41 -10.16
N GLU A 238 17.52 3.13 -10.29
CA GLU A 238 18.82 2.68 -10.76
C GLU A 238 19.02 2.85 -12.26
N SER A 239 18.02 2.58 -13.04
CA SER A 239 18.14 2.39 -14.49
C SER A 239 17.26 3.30 -15.32
N GLY A 240 16.48 4.14 -14.66
CA GLY A 240 15.56 5.08 -15.29
C GLY A 240 14.24 4.45 -15.74
N ILE A 241 13.32 5.33 -16.14
CA ILE A 241 11.93 4.98 -16.41
C ILE A 241 11.75 4.01 -17.58
N TRP A 242 12.58 4.08 -18.60
CA TRP A 242 12.44 3.22 -19.79
C TRP A 242 12.69 1.75 -19.48
N LYS A 243 13.71 1.45 -18.64
CA LYS A 243 13.97 0.08 -18.20
C LYS A 243 12.89 -0.40 -17.22
N ALA A 244 12.39 0.48 -16.36
CA ALA A 244 11.28 0.16 -15.47
C ALA A 244 9.99 -0.16 -16.25
N LEU A 245 9.67 0.61 -17.30
CA LEU A 245 8.53 0.33 -18.18
C LEU A 245 8.70 -0.99 -18.94
N SER A 246 9.92 -1.29 -19.41
CA SER A 246 10.22 -2.58 -20.05
C SER A 246 10.02 -3.76 -19.09
N PHE A 247 10.42 -3.63 -17.83
CA PHE A 247 10.16 -4.62 -16.80
C PHE A 247 8.64 -4.81 -16.57
N LEU A 248 7.89 -3.73 -16.45
CA LEU A 248 6.43 -3.79 -16.27
C LEU A 248 5.75 -4.49 -17.45
N LEU A 249 6.16 -4.17 -18.67
CA LEU A 249 5.66 -4.82 -19.89
C LEU A 249 5.96 -6.32 -19.86
N MET A 250 7.16 -6.71 -19.49
CA MET A 250 7.56 -8.12 -19.35
C MET A 250 6.67 -8.86 -18.33
N VAL A 251 6.39 -8.26 -17.19
CA VAL A 251 5.50 -8.83 -16.15
C VAL A 251 4.07 -8.99 -16.69
N ILE A 252 3.53 -7.98 -17.39
CA ILE A 252 2.19 -8.04 -17.99
C ILE A 252 2.12 -9.17 -19.03
N VAL A 253 3.12 -9.31 -19.89
CA VAL A 253 3.20 -10.36 -20.89
C VAL A 253 3.27 -11.73 -20.21
N ALA A 254 4.11 -11.92 -19.19
CA ALA A 254 4.23 -13.18 -18.46
C ALA A 254 2.90 -13.59 -17.80
N ILE A 255 2.20 -12.64 -17.17
CA ILE A 255 0.87 -12.89 -16.57
C ILE A 255 -0.15 -13.26 -17.65
N SER A 256 -0.16 -12.56 -18.79
CA SER A 256 -1.10 -12.83 -19.88
C SER A 256 -0.89 -14.19 -20.53
N LEU A 257 0.36 -14.60 -20.73
CA LEU A 257 0.73 -15.92 -21.23
C LEU A 257 0.35 -17.03 -20.23
N GLY A 258 0.66 -16.82 -18.94
CA GLY A 258 0.27 -17.75 -17.87
C GLY A 258 -1.25 -17.94 -17.79
N TYR A 259 -2.03 -16.86 -17.89
CA TYR A 259 -3.48 -16.92 -17.90
C TYR A 259 -4.04 -17.67 -19.14
N ARG A 260 -3.44 -17.46 -20.31
CA ARG A 260 -3.81 -18.17 -21.54
C ARG A 260 -3.59 -19.67 -21.41
N ASN A 261 -2.41 -20.08 -20.93
CA ASN A 261 -2.08 -21.50 -20.76
C ASN A 261 -3.02 -22.17 -19.75
N PHE A 262 -3.31 -21.53 -18.63
CA PHE A 262 -4.25 -22.04 -17.63
C PHE A 262 -5.67 -22.22 -18.17
N LYS A 263 -6.13 -21.30 -19.03
CA LYS A 263 -7.45 -21.40 -19.68
C LYS A 263 -7.50 -22.53 -20.69
N THR A 264 -6.43 -22.78 -21.42
CA THR A 264 -6.30 -23.86 -22.39
C THR A 264 -6.33 -25.22 -21.69
N GLU A 265 -5.55 -25.39 -20.63
CA GLU A 265 -5.51 -26.63 -19.83
C GLU A 265 -6.87 -26.97 -19.19
N LYS A 266 -7.58 -25.96 -18.66
CA LYS A 266 -8.93 -26.14 -18.12
C LYS A 266 -9.95 -26.55 -19.21
N SER A 267 -9.82 -26.02 -20.41
CA SER A 267 -10.65 -26.37 -21.56
C SER A 267 -10.40 -27.81 -22.02
N ASP A 268 -9.14 -28.25 -22.02
CA ASP A 268 -8.77 -29.60 -22.40
C ASP A 268 -9.23 -30.61 -21.34
N ASN A 269 -9.03 -30.34 -20.05
CA ASN A 269 -9.53 -31.21 -18.98
C ASN A 269 -11.06 -31.37 -19.02
N GLN A 270 -11.82 -30.31 -19.27
CA GLN A 270 -13.29 -30.42 -19.47
C GLN A 270 -13.67 -31.24 -20.70
N ARG A 271 -12.86 -31.23 -21.75
CA ARG A 271 -13.04 -32.06 -22.92
C ARG A 271 -12.81 -33.56 -22.64
N TYR A 272 -11.77 -33.87 -21.83
CA TYR A 272 -11.49 -35.26 -21.44
C TYR A 272 -12.58 -35.80 -20.51
N GLU A 273 -13.06 -35.06 -19.53
CA GLU A 273 -14.17 -35.45 -18.66
C GLU A 273 -15.46 -35.70 -19.47
N CYS A 274 -15.74 -34.88 -20.49
CA CYS A 274 -16.92 -35.05 -21.35
C CYS A 274 -16.80 -36.27 -22.30
N ILE A 275 -15.57 -36.66 -22.68
CA ILE A 275 -15.31 -37.87 -23.50
C ILE A 275 -15.45 -39.12 -22.62
N GLU A 276 -14.93 -39.13 -21.40
CA GLU A 276 -15.10 -40.25 -20.46
C GLU A 276 -16.56 -40.47 -20.08
N CYS A 277 -17.33 -39.41 -19.81
CA CYS A 277 -18.78 -39.54 -19.56
C CYS A 277 -19.55 -40.14 -20.75
N LYS A 278 -19.10 -39.90 -21.97
CA LYS A 278 -19.74 -40.48 -23.17
C LYS A 278 -19.45 -41.98 -23.35
N TYR A 279 -18.33 -42.46 -22.81
CA TYR A 279 -17.98 -43.90 -22.85
C TYR A 279 -18.64 -44.72 -21.73
N ILE A 280 -19.19 -44.10 -20.69
CA ILE A 280 -19.86 -44.78 -19.57
C ILE A 280 -21.36 -45.00 -19.87
N TYR A 281 -21.95 -44.32 -20.86
CA TYR A 281 -23.38 -44.41 -21.21
C TYR A 281 -23.65 -45.05 -22.58
N ASN A 282 -22.69 -45.74 -23.22
CA ASN A 282 -22.87 -46.67 -24.33
C ASN A 282 -22.40 -48.08 -23.93
#